data_332bc2ccb1a8ad6ba4abcfa012334877
#
_entry.id   332bc2ccb1a8ad6ba4abcfa012334877
#
_cell.length_a   1.000
_cell.length_b   1.000
_cell.length_c   1.000
_cell.angle_alpha   90.00
_cell.angle_beta   90.00
_cell.angle_gamma   90.00
#
_symmetry.space_group_name_H-M   'P 1'
#
loop_
_entity.id
_entity.type
_entity.pdbx_description
1 polymer ?
#
loop_
_entity_poly.entity_id
_entity_poly.type
_entity_poly.pdbx_seq_one_letter_code
_entity_poly.pdbx_strand_id
1 'polypeptide(L)'
;FYVNAKDLGAVTVDGSESPLLGVLNTAQVNGLLQQAQKSVNIVFKNAHYSWKISDAGMTASLLKMDDFQKRVGTVGALVKKGTADESNVLVAQPKLMLRKIKTASKPYLVLKPDTKPYKALYATLMAAQPKLQDGHGFCEGIYTANGVQAQKIELYKLGNQKVLATTLCWRGAYNEGFGAWVIDGSLKGKATFVTESASDFDEGDISSSQKGRGIGDCWSMSEWIWDGKTFVQSIDRWSGMCKGVAAGGVWNLDLIESVVR
;
A
#
# COMPACT_ATOMS: atom_id res chain seq x y z
N PHE A 1 -11.61 -12.77 -25.83
CA PHE A 1 -12.33 -11.91 -24.89
C PHE A 1 -13.65 -11.50 -25.49
N TYR A 2 -14.74 -11.71 -24.77
CA TYR A 2 -16.10 -11.51 -25.25
C TYR A 2 -16.88 -10.59 -24.32
N VAL A 3 -17.67 -9.71 -24.89
CA VAL A 3 -18.64 -8.86 -24.18
C VAL A 3 -20.00 -9.00 -24.86
N ASN A 4 -21.02 -9.46 -24.12
CA ASN A 4 -22.37 -9.75 -24.64
C ASN A 4 -22.32 -10.65 -25.90
N ALA A 5 -21.53 -11.70 -25.85
CA ALA A 5 -21.27 -12.64 -26.95
C ALA A 5 -20.47 -12.09 -28.16
N LYS A 6 -20.21 -10.78 -28.22
CA LYS A 6 -19.36 -10.18 -29.26
C LYS A 6 -17.89 -10.52 -28.95
N ASP A 7 -17.20 -11.08 -29.94
CA ASP A 7 -15.76 -11.32 -29.85
C ASP A 7 -14.99 -10.00 -29.99
N LEU A 8 -14.16 -9.67 -29.03
CA LEU A 8 -13.28 -8.50 -29.03
C LEU A 8 -11.79 -8.87 -29.24
N GLY A 9 -11.54 -10.12 -29.65
CA GLY A 9 -10.22 -10.62 -30.00
C GLY A 9 -9.43 -11.21 -28.80
N ALA A 10 -8.23 -11.65 -29.11
CA ALA A 10 -7.32 -12.23 -28.13
C ALA A 10 -6.81 -11.19 -27.13
N VAL A 11 -6.61 -11.62 -25.90
CA VAL A 11 -5.95 -10.82 -24.85
C VAL A 11 -4.49 -11.20 -24.82
N THR A 12 -3.62 -10.19 -24.81
CA THR A 12 -2.19 -10.40 -24.59
C THR A 12 -1.96 -10.80 -23.14
N VAL A 13 -1.31 -11.93 -22.92
CA VAL A 13 -0.98 -12.46 -21.58
C VAL A 13 0.53 -12.47 -21.43
N ASP A 14 1.02 -11.89 -20.34
CA ASP A 14 2.42 -12.04 -19.94
C ASP A 14 2.60 -13.39 -19.24
N GLY A 15 3.32 -14.29 -19.89
CA GLY A 15 3.59 -15.63 -19.36
C GLY A 15 4.81 -15.69 -18.44
N SER A 16 5.56 -14.58 -18.29
CA SER A 16 6.69 -14.49 -17.35
C SER A 16 6.25 -14.23 -15.92
N GLU A 17 5.04 -13.70 -15.73
CA GLU A 17 4.47 -13.37 -14.44
C GLU A 17 3.65 -14.52 -13.85
N SER A 18 3.66 -14.63 -12.53
CA SER A 18 2.78 -15.53 -11.79
C SER A 18 2.09 -14.75 -10.66
N PRO A 19 0.77 -14.57 -10.71
CA PRO A 19 -0.20 -15.14 -11.69
C PRO A 19 -0.09 -14.51 -13.08
N LEU A 20 -0.57 -15.23 -14.09
CA LEU A 20 -0.62 -14.73 -15.46
C LEU A 20 -1.41 -13.41 -15.51
N LEU A 21 -0.78 -12.38 -16.03
CA LEU A 21 -1.37 -11.05 -16.20
C LEU A 21 -1.82 -10.84 -17.64
N GLY A 22 -3.11 -10.59 -17.83
CA GLY A 22 -3.67 -10.25 -19.15
C GLY A 22 -3.98 -8.76 -19.26
N VAL A 23 -3.63 -8.14 -20.39
CA VAL A 23 -3.86 -6.72 -20.64
C VAL A 23 -4.83 -6.55 -21.80
N LEU A 24 -5.94 -5.83 -21.55
CA LEU A 24 -6.88 -5.42 -22.58
C LEU A 24 -6.30 -4.24 -23.38
N ASN A 25 -6.38 -4.31 -24.70
CA ASN A 25 -6.03 -3.17 -25.55
C ASN A 25 -7.15 -2.11 -25.56
N THR A 26 -6.87 -0.94 -26.12
CA THR A 26 -7.81 0.19 -26.16
C THR A 26 -9.15 -0.16 -26.81
N ALA A 27 -9.15 -0.94 -27.89
CA ALA A 27 -10.38 -1.34 -28.60
C ALA A 27 -11.24 -2.28 -27.73
N GLN A 28 -10.61 -3.20 -26.97
CA GLN A 28 -11.28 -4.10 -26.06
C GLN A 28 -11.86 -3.32 -24.86
N VAL A 29 -11.10 -2.38 -24.29
CA VAL A 29 -11.60 -1.49 -23.24
C VAL A 29 -12.79 -0.67 -23.70
N ASN A 30 -12.69 -0.04 -24.86
CA ASN A 30 -13.80 0.73 -25.45
C ASN A 30 -15.02 -0.14 -25.71
N GLY A 31 -14.84 -1.35 -26.24
CA GLY A 31 -15.92 -2.30 -26.44
C GLY A 31 -16.65 -2.69 -25.16
N LEU A 32 -15.91 -2.84 -24.05
CA LEU A 32 -16.48 -3.07 -22.72
C LEU A 32 -17.24 -1.85 -22.20
N LEU A 33 -16.63 -0.66 -22.26
CA LEU A 33 -17.21 0.59 -21.75
C LEU A 33 -18.50 0.99 -22.49
N GLN A 34 -18.61 0.71 -23.79
CA GLN A 34 -19.85 0.93 -24.56
C GLN A 34 -21.06 0.16 -23.98
N GLN A 35 -20.81 -0.93 -23.28
CA GLN A 35 -21.84 -1.77 -22.65
C GLN A 35 -22.03 -1.45 -21.16
N ALA A 36 -21.19 -0.59 -20.57
CA ALA A 36 -21.12 -0.37 -19.13
C ALA A 36 -22.36 0.27 -18.49
N GLN A 37 -23.32 0.77 -19.28
CA GLN A 37 -24.59 1.33 -18.80
C GLN A 37 -25.64 0.25 -18.47
N LYS A 38 -25.38 -0.99 -18.80
CA LYS A 38 -26.28 -2.15 -18.60
C LYS A 38 -25.47 -3.29 -17.99
N SER A 39 -26.20 -4.29 -17.51
CA SER A 39 -25.55 -5.55 -17.15
C SER A 39 -24.85 -6.15 -18.37
N VAL A 40 -23.60 -6.55 -18.19
CA VAL A 40 -22.78 -7.10 -19.26
C VAL A 40 -22.34 -8.51 -18.94
N ASN A 41 -22.33 -9.37 -19.96
CA ASN A 41 -21.77 -10.70 -19.86
C ASN A 41 -20.33 -10.66 -20.34
N ILE A 42 -19.37 -10.68 -19.41
CA ILE A 42 -17.93 -10.62 -19.65
C ILE A 42 -17.38 -12.03 -19.61
N VAL A 43 -16.78 -12.49 -20.71
CA VAL A 43 -16.26 -13.85 -20.80
C VAL A 43 -14.85 -13.86 -21.39
N PHE A 44 -13.94 -14.51 -20.69
CA PHE A 44 -12.65 -14.94 -21.23
C PHE A 44 -12.72 -16.41 -21.53
N LYS A 45 -12.25 -16.83 -22.71
CA LYS A 45 -12.18 -18.26 -23.05
C LYS A 45 -10.98 -18.60 -23.91
N ASN A 46 -10.55 -19.82 -23.81
CA ASN A 46 -9.61 -20.46 -24.71
C ASN A 46 -10.22 -21.75 -25.29
N ALA A 47 -9.42 -22.59 -25.92
CA ALA A 47 -9.89 -23.85 -26.50
C ALA A 47 -10.50 -24.84 -25.49
N HIS A 48 -10.13 -24.75 -24.20
CA HIS A 48 -10.49 -25.72 -23.17
C HIS A 48 -11.37 -25.17 -22.08
N TYR A 49 -11.30 -23.85 -21.79
CA TYR A 49 -11.92 -23.23 -20.62
C TYR A 49 -12.65 -21.95 -20.97
N SER A 50 -13.65 -21.64 -20.18
CA SER A 50 -14.42 -20.40 -20.25
C SER A 50 -14.59 -19.83 -18.83
N TRP A 51 -14.24 -18.57 -18.65
CA TRP A 51 -14.37 -17.84 -17.38
C TRP A 51 -15.30 -16.65 -17.54
N LYS A 52 -16.35 -16.65 -16.75
CA LYS A 52 -17.27 -15.52 -16.67
C LYS A 52 -16.82 -14.60 -15.54
N ILE A 53 -16.63 -13.33 -15.86
CA ILE A 53 -16.30 -12.28 -14.88
C ILE A 53 -17.57 -11.57 -14.50
N SER A 54 -17.76 -11.34 -13.19
CA SER A 54 -18.90 -10.58 -12.67
C SER A 54 -18.77 -9.10 -13.06
N ASP A 55 -19.86 -8.53 -13.53
CA ASP A 55 -20.01 -7.09 -13.78
C ASP A 55 -20.61 -6.35 -12.58
N ALA A 56 -20.87 -7.05 -11.47
CA ALA A 56 -21.48 -6.46 -10.28
C ALA A 56 -20.66 -5.29 -9.74
N GLY A 57 -21.29 -4.12 -9.70
CA GLY A 57 -20.66 -2.88 -9.26
C GLY A 57 -19.84 -2.14 -10.33
N MET A 58 -19.56 -2.72 -11.49
CA MET A 58 -18.74 -2.10 -12.54
C MET A 58 -19.28 -0.73 -12.94
N THR A 59 -20.53 -0.64 -13.34
CA THR A 59 -21.18 0.63 -13.75
C THR A 59 -21.15 1.67 -12.64
N ALA A 60 -21.43 1.26 -11.40
CA ALA A 60 -21.40 2.16 -10.25
C ALA A 60 -20.00 2.69 -9.96
N SER A 61 -18.99 1.85 -10.04
CA SER A 61 -17.60 2.24 -9.85
C SER A 61 -17.12 3.21 -10.95
N LEU A 62 -17.39 2.91 -12.20
CA LEU A 62 -17.05 3.79 -13.33
C LEU A 62 -17.77 5.14 -13.22
N LEU A 63 -19.05 5.14 -12.85
CA LEU A 63 -19.80 6.37 -12.64
C LEU A 63 -19.26 7.18 -11.47
N LYS A 64 -18.81 6.52 -10.39
CA LYS A 64 -18.15 7.19 -9.27
C LYS A 64 -16.80 7.79 -9.65
N MET A 65 -16.04 7.12 -10.54
CA MET A 65 -14.80 7.69 -11.11
C MET A 65 -15.10 8.95 -11.94
N ASP A 66 -16.10 8.90 -12.83
CA ASP A 66 -16.52 10.07 -13.61
C ASP A 66 -16.98 11.22 -12.72
N ASP A 67 -17.76 10.94 -11.66
CA ASP A 67 -18.25 11.92 -10.68
C ASP A 67 -17.07 12.59 -9.93
N PHE A 68 -16.15 11.78 -9.41
CA PHE A 68 -14.96 12.29 -8.74
C PHE A 68 -14.10 13.19 -9.64
N GLN A 69 -13.94 12.78 -10.91
CA GLN A 69 -13.16 13.52 -11.91
C GLN A 69 -13.93 14.69 -12.57
N LYS A 70 -15.18 14.91 -12.19
CA LYS A 70 -16.10 15.90 -12.79
C LYS A 70 -16.37 15.66 -14.28
N ARG A 71 -16.41 14.40 -14.71
CA ARG A 71 -16.65 14.00 -16.11
C ARG A 71 -18.10 13.71 -16.44
N VAL A 72 -18.96 13.48 -15.46
CA VAL A 72 -20.36 13.13 -15.72
C VAL A 72 -21.02 14.15 -16.65
N GLY A 73 -21.55 13.69 -17.78
CA GLY A 73 -22.18 14.53 -18.80
C GLY A 73 -21.23 15.16 -19.81
N THR A 74 -19.93 14.91 -19.73
CA THR A 74 -18.95 15.36 -20.73
C THR A 74 -18.79 14.32 -21.85
N VAL A 75 -18.12 14.71 -22.91
CA VAL A 75 -17.81 13.80 -24.05
C VAL A 75 -16.87 12.66 -23.65
N GLY A 76 -15.99 12.88 -22.67
CA GLY A 76 -15.00 11.91 -22.16
C GLY A 76 -15.50 11.03 -21.01
N ALA A 77 -16.74 11.20 -20.53
CA ALA A 77 -17.29 10.34 -19.49
C ALA A 77 -17.23 8.85 -19.87
N LEU A 78 -16.95 7.97 -18.93
CA LEU A 78 -16.88 6.52 -19.16
C LEU A 78 -18.27 5.91 -19.35
N VAL A 79 -19.20 6.34 -18.50
CA VAL A 79 -20.56 5.75 -18.43
C VAL A 79 -21.62 6.74 -18.89
N LYS A 80 -21.77 7.87 -18.20
CA LYS A 80 -22.83 8.86 -18.49
C LYS A 80 -22.28 9.96 -19.37
N LYS A 81 -22.10 9.64 -20.66
CA LYS A 81 -21.65 10.60 -21.68
C LYS A 81 -22.71 11.66 -21.95
N GLY A 82 -22.25 12.84 -22.28
CA GLY A 82 -23.07 13.98 -22.69
C GLY A 82 -22.31 14.84 -23.70
N THR A 83 -22.74 16.08 -23.86
CA THR A 83 -22.17 17.04 -24.83
C THR A 83 -21.39 18.17 -24.13
N ALA A 84 -21.32 18.16 -22.79
CA ALA A 84 -20.54 19.15 -22.06
C ALA A 84 -19.04 19.01 -22.40
N ASP A 85 -18.36 20.15 -22.47
CA ASP A 85 -16.93 20.20 -22.66
C ASP A 85 -16.19 19.68 -21.39
N GLU A 86 -14.89 19.52 -21.50
CA GLU A 86 -14.06 19.00 -20.43
C GLU A 86 -13.28 20.08 -19.64
N SER A 87 -13.66 21.36 -19.79
CA SER A 87 -12.96 22.49 -19.14
C SER A 87 -12.93 22.37 -17.61
N ASN A 88 -13.95 21.71 -17.02
CA ASN A 88 -14.06 21.49 -15.57
C ASN A 88 -13.56 20.11 -15.13
N VAL A 89 -13.10 19.27 -16.04
CA VAL A 89 -12.54 17.97 -15.68
C VAL A 89 -11.24 18.15 -14.91
N LEU A 90 -11.08 17.41 -13.80
CA LEU A 90 -9.87 17.48 -13.01
C LEU A 90 -8.66 17.01 -13.86
N VAL A 91 -7.63 17.85 -13.90
CA VAL A 91 -6.38 17.48 -14.55
C VAL A 91 -5.67 16.36 -13.80
N ALA A 92 -4.97 15.49 -14.55
CA ALA A 92 -4.13 14.47 -13.95
C ALA A 92 -3.07 15.11 -13.04
N GLN A 93 -2.95 14.62 -11.82
CA GLN A 93 -1.91 15.08 -10.91
C GLN A 93 -0.59 14.39 -11.29
N PRO A 94 0.53 15.14 -11.35
CA PRO A 94 1.83 14.52 -11.56
C PRO A 94 2.18 13.64 -10.37
N LYS A 95 2.94 12.56 -10.63
CA LYS A 95 3.50 11.74 -9.56
C LYS A 95 4.39 12.59 -8.66
N LEU A 96 4.32 12.34 -7.36
CA LEU A 96 5.18 13.00 -6.39
C LEU A 96 6.64 12.64 -6.67
N MET A 97 7.49 13.65 -6.81
CA MET A 97 8.93 13.47 -7.02
C MET A 97 9.62 13.52 -5.67
N LEU A 98 10.21 12.42 -5.23
CA LEU A 98 10.89 12.30 -3.95
C LEU A 98 12.40 12.09 -4.17
N ARG A 99 13.20 12.68 -3.28
CA ARG A 99 14.63 12.45 -3.24
C ARG A 99 14.98 11.60 -2.03
N LYS A 100 15.54 10.41 -2.29
CA LYS A 100 16.04 9.53 -1.24
C LYS A 100 17.45 9.92 -0.82
N ILE A 101 17.70 9.94 0.47
CA ILE A 101 19.04 10.05 1.05
C ILE A 101 19.42 8.69 1.63
N LYS A 102 20.43 8.06 1.06
CA LYS A 102 20.95 6.77 1.54
C LYS A 102 21.54 6.90 2.94
N THR A 103 21.30 5.89 3.75
CA THR A 103 21.76 5.79 5.13
C THR A 103 22.42 4.44 5.41
N ALA A 104 22.86 4.21 6.64
CA ALA A 104 23.39 2.92 7.03
C ALA A 104 22.25 1.89 7.24
N SER A 105 22.44 0.68 6.69
CA SER A 105 21.49 -0.44 6.84
C SER A 105 21.59 -1.17 8.17
N LYS A 106 22.73 -1.05 8.87
CA LYS A 106 22.97 -1.78 10.12
C LYS A 106 22.76 -0.89 11.33
N PRO A 107 22.14 -1.40 12.41
CA PRO A 107 22.02 -0.65 13.64
C PRO A 107 23.41 -0.39 14.24
N TYR A 108 23.64 0.85 14.65
CA TYR A 108 24.88 1.20 15.36
C TYR A 108 24.79 0.93 16.86
N LEU A 109 23.57 0.79 17.37
CA LEU A 109 23.32 0.50 18.79
C LEU A 109 22.03 -0.32 18.93
N VAL A 110 22.08 -1.32 19.81
CA VAL A 110 20.91 -2.13 20.18
C VAL A 110 20.72 -2.01 21.69
N LEU A 111 19.60 -1.46 22.10
CA LEU A 111 19.23 -1.34 23.52
C LEU A 111 18.40 -2.55 23.93
N LYS A 112 18.88 -3.25 24.94
CA LYS A 112 18.16 -4.39 25.54
C LYS A 112 17.16 -3.88 26.59
N PRO A 113 16.01 -4.56 26.76
CA PRO A 113 15.08 -4.30 27.83
C PRO A 113 15.79 -4.23 29.21
N ASP A 114 15.18 -3.53 30.15
CA ASP A 114 15.65 -3.36 31.54
C ASP A 114 16.87 -2.46 31.78
N THR A 115 17.54 -2.01 30.73
CA THR A 115 18.59 -0.99 30.89
C THR A 115 18.00 0.41 31.07
N LYS A 116 18.69 1.30 31.80
CA LYS A 116 18.25 2.69 31.96
C LYS A 116 18.05 3.44 30.63
N PRO A 117 19.00 3.34 29.65
CA PRO A 117 18.82 3.97 28.34
C PRO A 117 17.60 3.44 27.59
N TYR A 118 17.35 2.13 27.66
CA TYR A 118 16.17 1.52 27.05
C TYR A 118 14.88 2.13 27.63
N LYS A 119 14.72 2.11 28.96
CA LYS A 119 13.50 2.59 29.63
C LYS A 119 13.20 4.05 29.31
N ALA A 120 14.22 4.90 29.28
CA ALA A 120 14.06 6.32 28.95
C ALA A 120 13.65 6.52 27.49
N LEU A 121 14.30 5.82 26.54
CA LEU A 121 13.96 5.93 25.13
C LEU A 121 12.58 5.31 24.85
N TYR A 122 12.30 4.13 25.37
CA TYR A 122 11.00 3.46 25.18
C TYR A 122 9.82 4.35 25.60
N ALA A 123 9.90 4.99 26.74
CA ALA A 123 8.88 5.93 27.19
C ALA A 123 8.68 7.10 26.21
N THR A 124 9.78 7.62 25.64
CA THR A 124 9.74 8.68 24.63
C THR A 124 9.06 8.22 23.34
N LEU A 125 9.39 7.02 22.84
CA LEU A 125 8.80 6.45 21.63
C LEU A 125 7.30 6.19 21.83
N MET A 126 6.92 5.59 22.96
CA MET A 126 5.51 5.29 23.27
C MET A 126 4.67 6.56 23.42
N ALA A 127 5.23 7.63 23.97
CA ALA A 127 4.55 8.91 24.07
C ALA A 127 4.32 9.61 22.70
N ALA A 128 5.12 9.26 21.69
CA ALA A 128 5.07 9.89 20.38
C ALA A 128 4.14 9.18 19.37
N GLN A 129 3.67 7.97 19.66
CA GLN A 129 2.78 7.25 18.78
C GLN A 129 1.34 7.77 18.84
N PRO A 130 0.54 7.63 17.76
CA PRO A 130 -0.89 7.88 17.81
C PRO A 130 -1.58 6.95 18.79
N LYS A 131 -2.69 7.39 19.36
CA LYS A 131 -3.54 6.56 20.21
C LYS A 131 -4.78 6.11 19.45
N LEU A 132 -5.19 4.86 19.67
CA LEU A 132 -6.46 4.34 19.21
C LEU A 132 -7.63 4.99 19.96
N GLN A 133 -8.85 4.77 19.50
CA GLN A 133 -10.06 5.35 20.13
C GLN A 133 -10.27 4.89 21.58
N ASP A 134 -9.79 3.69 21.93
CA ASP A 134 -9.82 3.14 23.29
C ASP A 134 -8.68 3.67 24.20
N GLY A 135 -7.81 4.54 23.66
CA GLY A 135 -6.69 5.14 24.37
C GLY A 135 -5.39 4.33 24.35
N HIS A 136 -5.42 3.10 23.83
CA HIS A 136 -4.21 2.30 23.62
C HIS A 136 -3.35 2.85 22.46
N GLY A 137 -2.05 2.61 22.50
CA GLY A 137 -1.14 2.94 21.43
C GLY A 137 -1.07 1.82 20.39
N PHE A 138 -0.62 2.14 19.18
CA PHE A 138 -0.38 1.14 18.14
C PHE A 138 0.75 0.15 18.47
N CYS A 139 1.69 0.55 19.33
CA CYS A 139 2.88 -0.21 19.67
C CYS A 139 2.99 -0.40 21.18
N GLU A 140 2.37 -1.42 21.70
CA GLU A 140 2.35 -1.73 23.14
C GLU A 140 3.25 -2.91 23.53
N GLY A 141 3.93 -3.52 22.54
CA GLY A 141 4.78 -4.69 22.73
C GLY A 141 4.06 -6.01 22.41
N ILE A 142 4.75 -7.11 22.71
CA ILE A 142 4.25 -8.46 22.41
C ILE A 142 3.52 -9.02 23.61
N TYR A 143 2.25 -9.34 23.46
CA TYR A 143 1.47 -10.03 24.48
C TYR A 143 1.82 -11.52 24.53
N THR A 144 2.14 -12.02 25.71
CA THR A 144 2.41 -13.43 25.99
C THR A 144 1.50 -13.91 27.12
N ALA A 145 1.47 -15.22 27.37
CA ALA A 145 0.74 -15.78 28.52
C ALA A 145 1.18 -15.19 29.87
N ASN A 146 2.40 -14.64 29.94
CA ASN A 146 2.99 -14.02 31.14
C ASN A 146 2.92 -12.48 31.12
N GLY A 147 2.12 -11.89 30.25
CA GLY A 147 1.99 -10.45 30.08
C GLY A 147 2.72 -9.90 28.86
N VAL A 148 2.98 -8.59 28.85
CA VAL A 148 3.67 -7.91 27.74
C VAL A 148 5.18 -8.13 27.83
N GLN A 149 5.77 -8.68 26.78
CA GLN A 149 7.21 -8.87 26.68
C GLN A 149 7.85 -7.67 25.98
N ALA A 150 8.73 -6.97 26.70
CA ALA A 150 9.55 -5.90 26.16
C ALA A 150 10.50 -6.42 25.06
N GLN A 151 10.62 -5.66 23.99
CA GLN A 151 11.44 -5.99 22.82
C GLN A 151 12.65 -5.05 22.73
N LYS A 152 13.77 -5.49 22.13
CA LYS A 152 14.94 -4.64 21.91
C LYS A 152 14.56 -3.41 21.06
N ILE A 153 15.27 -2.30 21.27
CA ILE A 153 15.23 -1.14 20.38
C ILE A 153 16.51 -1.14 19.54
N GLU A 154 16.38 -1.08 18.24
CA GLU A 154 17.50 -0.93 17.29
C GLU A 154 17.58 0.51 16.79
N LEU A 155 18.79 1.05 16.72
CA LEU A 155 19.06 2.44 16.37
C LEU A 155 19.93 2.52 15.14
N TYR A 156 19.47 3.25 14.12
CA TYR A 156 20.15 3.41 12.83
C TYR A 156 20.45 4.90 12.60
N LYS A 157 21.68 5.20 12.14
CA LYS A 157 22.07 6.58 11.81
C LYS A 157 21.43 7.00 10.49
N LEU A 158 20.67 8.08 10.51
CA LEU A 158 20.03 8.66 9.32
C LEU A 158 20.83 9.84 8.71
N GLY A 159 21.89 10.30 9.37
CA GLY A 159 22.55 11.56 9.04
C GLY A 159 21.84 12.76 9.69
N ASN A 160 22.41 13.97 9.51
CA ASN A 160 21.85 15.23 10.03
C ASN A 160 21.49 15.16 11.54
N GLN A 161 22.29 14.43 12.32
CA GLN A 161 22.04 14.20 13.76
C GLN A 161 20.68 13.54 14.04
N LYS A 162 20.12 12.80 13.08
CA LYS A 162 18.90 12.02 13.24
C LYS A 162 19.18 10.53 13.32
N VAL A 163 18.32 9.85 14.03
CA VAL A 163 18.36 8.41 14.27
C VAL A 163 16.98 7.83 14.03
N LEU A 164 16.91 6.72 13.31
CA LEU A 164 15.74 5.85 13.28
C LEU A 164 15.83 4.91 14.49
N ALA A 165 14.77 4.86 15.28
CA ALA A 165 14.56 3.87 16.32
C ALA A 165 13.48 2.90 15.89
N THR A 166 13.74 1.59 15.97
CA THR A 166 12.76 0.55 15.68
C THR A 166 12.63 -0.42 16.84
N THR A 167 11.42 -0.93 17.05
CA THR A 167 11.15 -2.02 18.00
C THR A 167 9.95 -2.82 17.54
N LEU A 168 9.92 -4.13 17.83
CA LEU A 168 8.78 -4.96 17.48
C LEU A 168 7.56 -4.52 18.31
N CYS A 169 6.51 -4.10 17.61
CA CYS A 169 5.28 -3.55 18.18
C CYS A 169 4.21 -4.61 18.40
N TRP A 170 4.01 -5.45 17.41
CA TRP A 170 2.98 -6.49 17.44
C TRP A 170 3.40 -7.70 16.62
N ARG A 171 2.80 -8.84 16.95
CA ARG A 171 2.97 -10.10 16.21
C ARG A 171 1.66 -10.84 16.15
N GLY A 172 1.23 -11.16 14.93
CA GLY A 172 0.11 -12.03 14.63
C GLY A 172 0.54 -13.45 14.26
N ALA A 173 -0.40 -14.24 13.76
CA ALA A 173 -0.15 -15.62 13.37
C ALA A 173 0.82 -15.76 12.18
N TYR A 174 0.87 -14.79 11.29
CA TYR A 174 1.66 -14.81 10.04
C TYR A 174 2.22 -13.45 9.63
N ASN A 175 2.02 -12.42 10.44
CA ASN A 175 2.58 -11.10 10.28
C ASN A 175 3.21 -10.63 11.57
N GLU A 176 4.16 -9.71 11.43
CA GLU A 176 4.67 -8.90 12.54
C GLU A 176 4.88 -7.46 12.06
N GLY A 177 4.85 -6.52 12.97
CA GLY A 177 5.06 -5.12 12.68
C GLY A 177 6.04 -4.49 13.64
N PHE A 178 7.05 -3.81 13.08
CA PHE A 178 7.98 -2.99 13.83
C PHE A 178 7.49 -1.54 13.82
N GLY A 179 7.51 -0.93 14.98
CA GLY A 179 7.37 0.52 15.09
C GLY A 179 8.65 1.20 14.65
N ALA A 180 8.48 2.33 13.97
CA ALA A 180 9.56 3.16 13.47
C ALA A 180 9.36 4.62 13.91
N TRP A 181 10.41 5.23 14.48
CA TRP A 181 10.41 6.62 14.93
C TRP A 181 11.71 7.31 14.53
N VAL A 182 11.61 8.57 14.15
CA VAL A 182 12.76 9.47 14.00
C VAL A 182 12.94 10.25 15.30
N ILE A 183 14.15 10.25 15.83
CA ILE A 183 14.53 11.00 17.02
C ILE A 183 15.87 11.71 16.79
N ASP A 184 16.16 12.73 17.60
CA ASP A 184 17.46 13.38 17.62
C ASP A 184 18.59 12.41 18.00
N GLY A 185 19.79 12.61 17.46
CA GLY A 185 20.95 11.75 17.72
C GLY A 185 21.41 11.72 19.17
N SER A 186 21.01 12.69 19.99
CA SER A 186 21.20 12.68 21.43
C SER A 186 20.27 11.69 22.17
N LEU A 187 19.31 11.10 21.45
CA LEU A 187 18.24 10.24 21.97
C LEU A 187 17.36 10.92 23.01
N LYS A 188 17.28 12.23 22.98
CA LYS A 188 16.48 13.08 23.86
C LYS A 188 15.48 13.92 23.06
N GLY A 189 14.46 14.43 23.73
CA GLY A 189 13.45 15.27 23.13
C GLY A 189 12.31 14.48 22.50
N LYS A 190 11.61 15.09 21.54
CA LYS A 190 10.45 14.48 20.86
C LYS A 190 10.89 13.48 19.80
N ALA A 191 10.27 12.31 19.79
CA ALA A 191 10.31 11.40 18.66
C ALA A 191 9.16 11.72 17.68
N THR A 192 9.37 11.44 16.40
CA THR A 192 8.34 11.51 15.36
C THR A 192 8.01 10.10 14.91
N PHE A 193 6.77 9.68 15.10
CA PHE A 193 6.27 8.38 14.67
C PHE A 193 6.17 8.31 13.15
N VAL A 194 6.56 7.19 12.55
CA VAL A 194 6.47 6.92 11.12
C VAL A 194 5.42 5.86 10.83
N THR A 195 5.57 4.68 11.41
CA THR A 195 4.65 3.55 11.23
C THR A 195 4.80 2.54 12.38
N GLU A 196 3.77 1.71 12.61
CA GLU A 196 3.80 0.55 13.51
C GLU A 196 3.98 -0.77 12.76
N SER A 197 3.97 -0.74 11.44
CA SER A 197 3.85 -1.92 10.59
C SER A 197 5.07 -2.16 9.70
N ALA A 198 6.22 -1.55 10.02
CA ALA A 198 7.44 -1.80 9.27
C ALA A 198 7.78 -3.31 9.28
N SER A 199 8.16 -3.83 8.12
CA SER A 199 8.69 -5.20 7.97
C SER A 199 10.21 -5.19 7.89
N ASP A 200 10.81 -4.16 7.29
CA ASP A 200 12.26 -4.02 7.11
C ASP A 200 12.70 -2.57 7.00
N PHE A 201 14.00 -2.34 7.21
CA PHE A 201 14.68 -1.07 6.98
C PHE A 201 16.01 -1.29 6.30
N ASP A 202 16.22 -0.67 5.14
CA ASP A 202 17.48 -0.72 4.39
C ASP A 202 17.81 0.62 3.74
N GLU A 203 19.03 1.10 3.93
CA GLU A 203 19.61 2.28 3.27
C GLU A 203 18.70 3.53 3.20
N GLY A 204 17.85 3.74 4.20
CA GLY A 204 16.91 4.86 4.25
C GLY A 204 15.52 4.56 3.71
N ASP A 205 15.22 3.32 3.38
CA ASP A 205 13.87 2.83 3.07
C ASP A 205 13.30 2.05 4.25
N ILE A 206 12.10 2.37 4.65
CA ILE A 206 11.26 1.52 5.49
C ILE A 206 10.26 0.86 4.56
N SER A 207 10.19 -0.46 4.57
CA SER A 207 9.15 -1.23 3.87
C SER A 207 8.19 -1.87 4.83
N SER A 208 6.95 -2.00 4.41
CA SER A 208 5.88 -2.75 5.10
C SER A 208 5.23 -3.70 4.12
N SER A 209 5.07 -4.96 4.52
CA SER A 209 4.46 -6.01 3.70
C SER A 209 3.63 -6.91 4.60
N GLN A 210 2.31 -6.74 4.55
CA GLN A 210 1.39 -7.39 5.46
C GLN A 210 0.38 -8.25 4.70
N LYS A 211 0.33 -9.54 5.01
CA LYS A 211 -0.67 -10.46 4.48
C LYS A 211 -2.04 -10.12 5.06
N GLY A 212 -3.08 -10.09 4.24
CA GLY A 212 -4.44 -10.00 4.76
C GLY A 212 -4.91 -11.30 5.42
N ARG A 213 -4.34 -12.45 5.03
CA ARG A 213 -4.55 -13.77 5.67
C ARG A 213 -3.40 -14.74 5.33
N GLY A 214 -3.34 -15.85 6.08
CA GLY A 214 -2.19 -16.77 6.09
C GLY A 214 -1.78 -17.34 4.74
N ILE A 215 -2.71 -17.63 3.82
CA ILE A 215 -2.40 -18.16 2.49
C ILE A 215 -1.76 -17.12 1.54
N GLY A 216 -1.73 -15.84 1.93
CA GLY A 216 -1.01 -14.81 1.18
C GLY A 216 -1.63 -14.44 -0.18
N ASP A 217 -2.95 -14.55 -0.32
CA ASP A 217 -3.70 -14.22 -1.53
C ASP A 217 -4.19 -12.76 -1.57
N CYS A 218 -3.77 -11.96 -0.62
CA CYS A 218 -4.00 -10.52 -0.53
C CYS A 218 -2.98 -9.87 0.40
N TRP A 219 -2.52 -8.67 0.05
CA TRP A 219 -1.47 -7.94 0.75
C TRP A 219 -1.75 -6.45 0.80
N SER A 220 -1.24 -5.82 1.85
CA SER A 220 -1.00 -4.37 1.92
C SER A 220 0.49 -4.14 1.96
N MET A 221 0.98 -3.22 1.14
CA MET A 221 2.40 -2.88 1.02
C MET A 221 2.56 -1.37 1.07
N SER A 222 3.52 -0.90 1.86
CA SER A 222 3.84 0.52 1.95
C SER A 222 5.35 0.70 2.02
N GLU A 223 5.82 1.82 1.50
CA GLU A 223 7.23 2.22 1.60
C GLU A 223 7.34 3.68 2.02
N TRP A 224 8.34 3.97 2.83
CA TRP A 224 8.73 5.32 3.22
C TRP A 224 10.21 5.50 2.95
N ILE A 225 10.56 6.62 2.32
CA ILE A 225 11.95 6.97 2.04
C ILE A 225 12.41 8.10 2.96
N TRP A 226 13.69 8.06 3.35
CA TRP A 226 14.33 9.13 4.08
C TRP A 226 14.75 10.26 3.13
N ASP A 227 14.17 11.45 3.27
CA ASP A 227 14.47 12.61 2.42
C ASP A 227 15.61 13.49 2.96
N GLY A 228 16.22 13.08 4.10
CA GLY A 228 17.23 13.85 4.84
C GLY A 228 16.65 14.65 6.01
N LYS A 229 15.32 14.68 6.17
CA LYS A 229 14.63 15.41 7.23
C LYS A 229 13.54 14.56 7.91
N THR A 230 12.78 13.83 7.11
CA THR A 230 11.68 12.97 7.57
C THR A 230 11.54 11.76 6.65
N PHE A 231 10.81 10.74 7.11
CA PHE A 231 10.33 9.67 6.23
C PHE A 231 9.06 10.14 5.51
N VAL A 232 9.08 10.03 4.19
CA VAL A 232 7.95 10.37 3.31
C VAL A 232 7.43 9.09 2.69
N GLN A 233 6.13 8.83 2.79
CA GLN A 233 5.52 7.66 2.16
C GLN A 233 5.62 7.78 0.65
N SER A 234 6.29 6.82 0.02
CA SER A 234 6.58 6.78 -1.41
C SER A 234 5.65 5.84 -2.16
N ILE A 235 5.22 4.77 -1.49
CA ILE A 235 4.28 3.78 -2.01
C ILE A 235 3.25 3.47 -0.93
N ASP A 236 2.01 3.34 -1.36
CA ASP A 236 0.95 2.65 -0.62
C ASP A 236 0.13 1.84 -1.62
N ARG A 237 0.08 0.52 -1.43
CA ARG A 237 -0.47 -0.42 -2.40
C ARG A 237 -1.29 -1.50 -1.72
N TRP A 238 -2.39 -1.84 -2.35
CA TRP A 238 -3.24 -2.95 -1.94
C TRP A 238 -3.44 -3.94 -3.11
N SER A 239 -3.31 -5.22 -2.83
CA SER A 239 -3.45 -6.25 -3.86
C SER A 239 -4.89 -6.73 -4.10
N GLY A 240 -5.85 -6.04 -3.53
CA GLY A 240 -7.28 -6.38 -3.62
C GLY A 240 -7.75 -7.31 -2.52
N MET A 241 -9.01 -7.72 -2.61
CA MET A 241 -9.66 -8.56 -1.61
C MET A 241 -9.10 -9.98 -1.59
N CYS A 242 -9.03 -10.58 -0.40
CA CYS A 242 -8.64 -11.98 -0.20
C CYS A 242 -9.72 -12.93 -0.74
N LYS A 243 -9.56 -13.42 -1.95
CA LYS A 243 -10.53 -14.28 -2.67
C LYS A 243 -9.98 -15.64 -3.10
N GLY A 244 -8.74 -15.97 -2.72
CA GLY A 244 -8.10 -17.24 -3.08
C GLY A 244 -7.77 -17.38 -4.57
N VAL A 245 -7.64 -16.27 -5.30
CA VAL A 245 -7.43 -16.29 -6.76
C VAL A 245 -5.98 -16.57 -7.10
N ALA A 246 -5.06 -15.86 -6.46
CA ALA A 246 -3.63 -15.99 -6.72
C ALA A 246 -2.79 -15.65 -5.49
N ALA A 247 -1.63 -16.28 -5.36
CA ALA A 247 -0.61 -15.85 -4.40
C ALA A 247 -0.18 -14.41 -4.71
N GLY A 248 0.02 -13.60 -3.66
CA GLY A 248 0.34 -12.18 -3.80
C GLY A 248 -0.87 -11.26 -4.04
N GLY A 249 -2.00 -11.81 -4.47
CA GLY A 249 -3.19 -11.07 -4.90
C GLY A 249 -3.24 -10.88 -6.41
N VAL A 250 -4.33 -10.30 -6.90
CA VAL A 250 -4.60 -10.17 -8.35
C VAL A 250 -4.41 -8.74 -8.88
N TRP A 251 -4.27 -7.77 -7.99
CA TRP A 251 -4.20 -6.35 -8.34
C TRP A 251 -2.98 -5.68 -7.73
N ASN A 252 -2.53 -4.64 -8.38
CA ASN A 252 -1.64 -3.63 -7.83
C ASN A 252 -2.40 -2.30 -7.83
N LEU A 253 -3.18 -2.09 -6.77
CA LEU A 253 -3.97 -0.87 -6.60
C LEU A 253 -3.13 0.12 -5.81
N ASP A 254 -2.47 1.02 -6.53
CA ASP A 254 -1.64 2.06 -5.93
C ASP A 254 -2.53 3.19 -5.38
N LEU A 255 -2.51 3.38 -4.06
CA LEU A 255 -3.16 4.47 -3.35
C LEU A 255 -2.22 5.68 -3.26
N ILE A 256 -0.93 5.41 -3.15
CA ILE A 256 0.16 6.40 -3.24
C ILE A 256 1.20 5.85 -4.20
N GLU A 257 1.61 6.67 -5.14
CA GLU A 257 2.66 6.38 -6.11
C GLU A 257 3.58 7.60 -6.25
N SER A 258 4.88 7.36 -6.23
CA SER A 258 5.88 8.42 -6.40
C SER A 258 7.01 7.99 -7.34
N VAL A 259 7.82 8.95 -7.75
CA VAL A 259 9.09 8.72 -8.43
C VAL A 259 10.21 9.07 -7.46
N VAL A 260 10.98 8.06 -7.04
CA VAL A 260 12.11 8.23 -6.12
C VAL A 260 13.41 8.37 -6.92
N ARG A 261 14.22 9.37 -6.57
CA ARG A 261 15.52 9.67 -7.18
C ARG A 261 16.63 9.75 -6.14
#